data_08e76c7147ead13e7ad4063d898755c2
#
_entry.id   08e76c7147ead13e7ad4063d898755c2
#
_cell.length_a   1.000
_cell.length_b   1.000
_cell.length_c   1.000
_cell.angle_alpha   90.00
_cell.angle_beta   90.00
_cell.angle_gamma   90.00
#
_symmetry.space_group_name_H-M   'P 1'
#
loop_
_entity.id
_entity.type
_entity.pdbx_description
1 polymer ?
#
loop_
_entity_poly.entity_id
_entity_poly.type
_entity_poly.pdbx_seq_one_letter_code
_entity_poly.pdbx_strand_id
1 'polypeptide(L)'
;MVAARVTLREITNEEGNRLLRIVRRTSGSVVTWRRAQIVLLSAQAMTPTRISEVVFTDPDTVREVIHNFNRDGFDALYPRYGGGRPQTFTLPKRQEIKRIALTDPQDLDQPFATWSLSKLADYVVAEGVVTDISHEGLRRLLREEGVRFQAVRTWKRSNDPNFEPKRDRIVELYDLAEQGEAVVICLDEFGPLNLQPQPGGRSWAPRAKPRRIRATYTRPHGIRHLISAYDVGADRLYGHIKKRKGRVEFVEFCRYIRSLYPPEIRLHFVLDNFSAHLGEQVRAWATANNVELAYTPFYASWLNRIEAQFRALRYFTLAGTDHPDHATQARLIRRYIAWRNRNTDNPRLRTLINTANVA
;
A
#
# COMPACT_ATOMS: atom_id res chain seq x y z
N MET A 1 37.31 -56.53 -20.39
CA MET A 1 37.62 -55.17 -20.82
C MET A 1 37.63 -54.25 -19.60
N VAL A 2 38.80 -53.69 -19.26
CA VAL A 2 38.88 -52.74 -18.14
C VAL A 2 38.21 -51.45 -18.62
N ALA A 3 37.13 -51.01 -17.96
CA ALA A 3 36.44 -49.78 -18.28
C ALA A 3 37.45 -48.60 -18.19
N ALA A 4 37.56 -47.80 -19.24
CA ALA A 4 38.44 -46.64 -19.28
C ALA A 4 38.19 -45.74 -18.07
N ARG A 5 39.28 -45.43 -17.33
CA ARG A 5 39.21 -44.61 -16.12
C ARG A 5 38.82 -43.20 -16.52
N VAL A 6 37.59 -42.77 -16.18
CA VAL A 6 37.14 -41.42 -16.42
C VAL A 6 37.90 -40.49 -15.48
N THR A 7 38.68 -39.56 -16.06
CA THR A 7 39.43 -38.52 -15.33
C THR A 7 38.92 -37.14 -15.73
N LEU A 8 38.93 -36.24 -14.77
CA LEU A 8 38.61 -34.84 -15.03
C LEU A 8 39.76 -34.19 -15.80
N ARG A 9 39.46 -33.34 -16.79
CA ARG A 9 40.45 -32.47 -17.41
C ARG A 9 41.08 -31.52 -16.38
N GLU A 10 42.25 -31.00 -16.65
CA GLU A 10 42.84 -29.94 -15.85
C GLU A 10 41.86 -28.75 -15.77
N ILE A 11 41.64 -28.24 -14.56
CA ILE A 11 40.84 -27.05 -14.30
C ILE A 11 41.76 -25.92 -13.84
N THR A 12 41.52 -24.73 -14.32
CA THR A 12 42.25 -23.53 -13.92
C THR A 12 41.89 -23.11 -12.50
N ASN A 13 42.74 -22.28 -11.86
CA ASN A 13 42.42 -21.70 -10.55
C ASN A 13 41.15 -20.88 -10.58
N GLU A 14 40.85 -20.19 -11.68
CA GLU A 14 39.60 -19.44 -11.85
C GLU A 14 38.37 -20.35 -11.90
N GLU A 15 38.46 -21.46 -12.64
CA GLU A 15 37.40 -22.48 -12.69
C GLU A 15 37.17 -23.10 -11.30
N GLY A 16 38.24 -23.46 -10.58
CA GLY A 16 38.16 -23.96 -9.22
C GLY A 16 37.44 -22.98 -8.27
N ASN A 17 37.82 -21.71 -8.32
CA ASN A 17 37.19 -20.64 -7.53
C ASN A 17 35.72 -20.44 -7.93
N ARG A 18 35.35 -20.57 -9.20
CA ARG A 18 33.98 -20.49 -9.68
C ARG A 18 33.15 -21.66 -9.17
N LEU A 19 33.67 -22.87 -9.20
CA LEU A 19 33.03 -24.08 -8.64
C LEU A 19 32.82 -23.94 -7.13
N LEU A 20 33.82 -23.47 -6.38
CA LEU A 20 33.70 -23.20 -4.94
C LEU A 20 32.62 -22.19 -4.62
N ARG A 21 32.47 -21.12 -5.42
CA ARG A 21 31.39 -20.16 -5.27
C ARG A 21 30.02 -20.79 -5.45
N ILE A 22 29.85 -21.73 -6.40
CA ILE A 22 28.60 -22.45 -6.61
C ILE A 22 28.30 -23.32 -5.39
N VAL A 23 29.27 -24.08 -4.86
CA VAL A 23 29.05 -24.96 -3.71
C VAL A 23 28.82 -24.21 -2.41
N ARG A 24 29.39 -23.01 -2.24
CA ARG A 24 29.21 -22.17 -1.04
C ARG A 24 27.91 -21.33 -1.04
N ARG A 25 27.17 -21.25 -2.15
CA ARG A 25 25.91 -20.55 -2.20
C ARG A 25 24.82 -21.28 -1.43
N THR A 26 24.07 -20.56 -0.62
CA THR A 26 22.92 -21.09 0.14
C THR A 26 21.62 -21.16 -0.69
N SER A 27 21.62 -20.60 -1.90
CA SER A 27 20.47 -20.58 -2.80
C SER A 27 20.88 -21.02 -4.21
N GLY A 28 20.07 -21.83 -4.88
CA GLY A 28 20.33 -22.30 -6.25
C GLY A 28 19.76 -23.69 -6.51
N SER A 29 20.00 -24.20 -7.72
CA SER A 29 19.59 -25.56 -8.09
C SER A 29 20.45 -26.61 -7.34
N VAL A 30 19.78 -27.50 -6.64
CA VAL A 30 20.44 -28.67 -5.96
C VAL A 30 21.21 -29.51 -6.96
N VAL A 31 20.73 -29.61 -8.21
CA VAL A 31 21.41 -30.37 -9.28
C VAL A 31 22.72 -29.69 -9.65
N THR A 32 22.72 -28.38 -9.84
CA THR A 32 23.92 -27.58 -10.15
C THR A 32 24.93 -27.66 -9.01
N TRP A 33 24.47 -27.55 -7.78
CA TRP A 33 25.29 -27.66 -6.58
C TRP A 33 25.96 -29.02 -6.50
N ARG A 34 25.21 -30.10 -6.67
CA ARG A 34 25.73 -31.49 -6.61
C ARG A 34 26.74 -31.76 -7.73
N ARG A 35 26.46 -31.32 -8.97
CA ARG A 35 27.39 -31.49 -10.10
C ARG A 35 28.69 -30.72 -9.88
N ALA A 36 28.64 -29.51 -9.35
CA ALA A 36 29.81 -28.72 -9.01
C ALA A 36 30.67 -29.40 -7.92
N GLN A 37 30.02 -30.00 -6.93
CA GLN A 37 30.69 -30.77 -5.88
C GLN A 37 31.40 -32.00 -6.45
N ILE A 38 30.76 -32.76 -7.35
CA ILE A 38 31.39 -33.92 -8.04
C ILE A 38 32.65 -33.48 -8.77
N VAL A 39 32.59 -32.38 -9.54
CA VAL A 39 33.74 -31.87 -10.28
C VAL A 39 34.89 -31.47 -9.34
N LEU A 40 34.58 -30.77 -8.25
CA LEU A 40 35.62 -30.39 -7.25
C LEU A 40 36.26 -31.59 -6.58
N LEU A 41 35.51 -32.63 -6.20
CA LEU A 41 36.02 -33.83 -5.59
C LEU A 41 36.86 -34.63 -6.60
N SER A 42 36.46 -34.64 -7.88
CA SER A 42 37.24 -35.25 -8.95
C SER A 42 38.56 -34.51 -9.21
N ALA A 43 38.60 -33.18 -9.09
CA ALA A 43 39.80 -32.36 -9.16
C ALA A 43 40.79 -32.67 -8.02
N GLN A 44 40.30 -33.19 -6.90
CA GLN A 44 41.11 -33.68 -5.78
C GLN A 44 41.57 -35.14 -5.97
N ALA A 45 41.51 -35.66 -7.19
CA ALA A 45 41.89 -37.03 -7.57
C ALA A 45 41.10 -38.15 -6.87
N MET A 46 39.89 -37.83 -6.34
CA MET A 46 39.00 -38.86 -5.79
C MET A 46 38.40 -39.72 -6.91
N THR A 47 38.30 -41.04 -6.62
CA THR A 47 37.71 -41.99 -7.58
C THR A 47 36.19 -41.81 -7.67
N PRO A 48 35.55 -42.10 -8.83
CA PRO A 48 34.11 -42.02 -8.98
C PRO A 48 33.31 -42.79 -7.91
N THR A 49 33.80 -43.95 -7.48
CA THR A 49 33.17 -44.73 -6.39
C THR A 49 33.23 -43.96 -5.06
N ARG A 50 34.35 -43.36 -4.74
CA ARG A 50 34.49 -42.60 -3.49
C ARG A 50 33.68 -41.32 -3.52
N ILE A 51 33.59 -40.63 -4.68
CA ILE A 51 32.76 -39.44 -4.86
C ILE A 51 31.27 -39.81 -4.68
N SER A 52 30.83 -40.96 -5.24
CA SER A 52 29.44 -41.40 -5.14
C SER A 52 28.98 -41.62 -3.69
N GLU A 53 29.87 -42.12 -2.83
CA GLU A 53 29.60 -42.25 -1.39
C GLU A 53 29.42 -40.87 -0.71
N VAL A 54 30.26 -39.88 -1.07
CA VAL A 54 30.24 -38.54 -0.46
C VAL A 54 29.03 -37.73 -0.90
N VAL A 55 28.64 -37.83 -2.18
CA VAL A 55 27.52 -37.03 -2.72
C VAL A 55 26.19 -37.80 -2.77
N PHE A 56 26.15 -39.00 -2.22
CA PHE A 56 24.96 -39.87 -2.14
C PHE A 56 24.30 -40.10 -3.51
N THR A 57 25.06 -40.57 -4.47
CA THR A 57 24.59 -40.91 -5.83
C THR A 57 25.27 -42.22 -6.30
N ASP A 58 24.97 -42.66 -7.51
CA ASP A 58 25.63 -43.83 -8.09
C ASP A 58 26.94 -43.45 -8.83
N PRO A 59 27.89 -44.40 -8.95
CA PRO A 59 29.17 -44.13 -9.62
C PRO A 59 29.05 -43.82 -11.11
N ASP A 60 27.99 -44.27 -11.79
CA ASP A 60 27.78 -44.00 -13.21
C ASP A 60 27.31 -42.56 -13.42
N THR A 61 26.42 -42.05 -12.57
CA THR A 61 26.07 -40.63 -12.54
C THR A 61 27.33 -39.75 -12.31
N VAL A 62 28.23 -40.13 -11.43
CA VAL A 62 29.52 -39.41 -11.23
C VAL A 62 30.31 -39.38 -12.50
N ARG A 63 30.49 -40.53 -13.17
CA ARG A 63 31.23 -40.62 -14.46
C ARG A 63 30.61 -39.77 -15.53
N GLU A 64 29.25 -39.79 -15.64
CA GLU A 64 28.52 -38.96 -16.60
C GLU A 64 28.74 -37.47 -16.36
N VAL A 65 28.67 -37.02 -15.10
CA VAL A 65 28.91 -35.59 -14.76
C VAL A 65 30.34 -35.17 -15.13
N ILE A 66 31.36 -36.00 -14.84
CA ILE A 66 32.75 -35.71 -15.18
C ILE A 66 32.91 -35.66 -16.71
N HIS A 67 32.34 -36.63 -17.41
CA HIS A 67 32.39 -36.67 -18.88
C HIS A 67 31.74 -35.45 -19.52
N ASN A 68 30.56 -35.10 -19.05
CA ASN A 68 29.80 -33.91 -19.55
C ASN A 68 30.56 -32.62 -19.22
N PHE A 69 31.16 -32.48 -18.05
CA PHE A 69 31.98 -31.31 -17.71
C PHE A 69 33.24 -31.21 -18.56
N ASN A 70 33.89 -32.33 -18.85
CA ASN A 70 35.04 -32.35 -19.75
C ASN A 70 34.70 -31.85 -21.15
N ARG A 71 33.49 -32.16 -21.64
CA ARG A 71 33.01 -31.80 -22.99
C ARG A 71 32.45 -30.36 -23.02
N ASP A 72 31.56 -30.01 -22.10
CA ASP A 72 30.71 -28.81 -22.18
C ASP A 72 31.08 -27.75 -21.11
N GLY A 73 32.07 -28.04 -20.26
CA GLY A 73 32.49 -27.12 -19.19
C GLY A 73 31.38 -26.79 -18.21
N PHE A 74 31.28 -25.50 -17.82
CA PHE A 74 30.30 -25.04 -16.84
C PHE A 74 28.83 -25.19 -17.26
N ASP A 75 28.56 -25.27 -18.57
CA ASP A 75 27.20 -25.46 -19.07
C ASP A 75 26.63 -26.83 -18.70
N ALA A 76 27.52 -27.84 -18.52
CA ALA A 76 27.13 -29.16 -18.05
C ALA A 76 26.62 -29.19 -16.60
N LEU A 77 26.92 -28.17 -15.78
CA LEU A 77 26.49 -28.11 -14.40
C LEU A 77 25.00 -27.75 -14.29
N TYR A 78 24.50 -27.03 -15.26
CA TYR A 78 23.10 -26.61 -15.24
C TYR A 78 22.19 -27.73 -15.76
N PRO A 79 20.97 -27.90 -15.12
CA PRO A 79 20.05 -28.91 -15.62
C PRO A 79 19.60 -28.49 -17.02
N ARG A 80 19.81 -29.36 -18.01
CA ARG A 80 19.15 -29.26 -19.29
C ARG A 80 17.72 -29.76 -19.05
N TYR A 81 16.75 -28.83 -18.93
CA TYR A 81 15.34 -29.22 -18.91
C TYR A 81 15.03 -29.81 -20.31
N GLY A 82 15.11 -31.10 -20.46
CA GLY A 82 14.46 -31.81 -21.54
C GLY A 82 12.97 -31.51 -21.45
N GLY A 83 12.39 -31.01 -22.54
CA GLY A 83 11.05 -30.45 -22.59
C GLY A 83 10.06 -31.20 -21.71
N GLY A 84 9.59 -30.53 -20.66
CA GLY A 84 8.45 -30.99 -19.87
C GLY A 84 7.20 -31.03 -20.73
N ARG A 85 6.05 -31.35 -20.13
CA ARG A 85 4.76 -31.30 -20.81
C ARG A 85 4.66 -30.01 -21.64
N PRO A 86 4.35 -30.08 -22.96
CA PRO A 86 4.23 -28.88 -23.81
C PRO A 86 3.34 -27.85 -23.12
N GLN A 87 3.71 -26.57 -23.25
CA GLN A 87 2.86 -25.51 -22.69
C GLN A 87 1.48 -25.59 -23.34
N THR A 88 0.44 -25.57 -22.54
CA THR A 88 -0.95 -25.66 -23.00
C THR A 88 -1.30 -24.54 -23.99
N PHE A 89 -0.66 -23.39 -23.83
CA PHE A 89 -0.87 -22.22 -24.70
C PHE A 89 0.46 -21.84 -25.38
N THR A 90 0.42 -21.71 -26.71
CA THR A 90 1.57 -21.25 -27.51
C THR A 90 1.93 -19.80 -27.20
N LEU A 91 3.15 -19.40 -27.48
CA LEU A 91 3.62 -18.02 -27.27
C LEU A 91 2.71 -16.95 -27.88
N PRO A 92 2.22 -17.06 -29.14
CA PRO A 92 1.27 -16.11 -29.71
C PRO A 92 -0.03 -16.01 -28.91
N LYS A 93 -0.61 -17.13 -28.46
CA LYS A 93 -1.83 -17.14 -27.65
C LYS A 93 -1.61 -16.47 -26.30
N ARG A 94 -0.48 -16.71 -25.67
CA ARG A 94 -0.10 -16.05 -24.39
C ARG A 94 0.03 -14.54 -24.54
N GLN A 95 0.67 -14.09 -25.62
CA GLN A 95 0.82 -12.66 -25.92
C GLN A 95 -0.53 -12.00 -26.18
N GLU A 96 -1.42 -12.66 -26.91
CA GLU A 96 -2.76 -12.15 -27.19
C GLU A 96 -3.62 -12.06 -25.91
N ILE A 97 -3.61 -13.09 -25.06
CA ILE A 97 -4.28 -13.04 -23.74
C ILE A 97 -3.72 -11.88 -22.91
N LYS A 98 -2.40 -11.68 -22.90
CA LYS A 98 -1.75 -10.56 -22.20
C LYS A 98 -2.20 -9.22 -22.77
N ARG A 99 -2.26 -9.07 -24.08
CA ARG A 99 -2.72 -7.85 -24.75
C ARG A 99 -4.15 -7.49 -24.33
N ILE A 100 -5.06 -8.47 -24.41
CA ILE A 100 -6.46 -8.31 -24.01
C ILE A 100 -6.57 -7.93 -22.52
N ALA A 101 -5.83 -8.60 -21.65
CA ALA A 101 -5.84 -8.31 -20.22
C ALA A 101 -5.37 -6.89 -19.86
N LEU A 102 -4.52 -6.28 -20.68
CA LEU A 102 -4.01 -4.92 -20.50
C LEU A 102 -4.83 -3.86 -21.25
N THR A 103 -5.73 -4.26 -22.14
CA THR A 103 -6.64 -3.36 -22.85
C THR A 103 -7.86 -3.07 -21.97
N ASP A 104 -8.34 -1.82 -21.96
CA ASP A 104 -9.58 -1.48 -21.28
C ASP A 104 -10.75 -2.27 -21.90
N PRO A 105 -11.59 -2.95 -21.08
CA PRO A 105 -12.74 -3.68 -21.61
C PRO A 105 -13.64 -2.84 -22.53
N GLN A 106 -13.79 -1.55 -22.27
CA GLN A 106 -14.60 -0.63 -23.09
C GLN A 106 -14.03 -0.44 -24.51
N ASP A 107 -12.71 -0.47 -24.66
CA ASP A 107 -12.05 -0.41 -25.98
C ASP A 107 -12.26 -1.70 -26.79
N LEU A 108 -12.80 -2.74 -26.17
CA LEU A 108 -13.19 -4.01 -26.75
C LEU A 108 -14.71 -4.20 -26.75
N ASP A 109 -15.47 -3.10 -26.75
CA ASP A 109 -16.94 -3.06 -26.76
C ASP A 109 -17.61 -3.83 -25.60
N GLN A 110 -16.90 -3.97 -24.46
CA GLN A 110 -17.46 -4.63 -23.30
C GLN A 110 -18.13 -3.63 -22.35
N PRO A 111 -19.31 -3.96 -21.76
CA PRO A 111 -20.10 -3.05 -20.92
C PRO A 111 -19.59 -2.93 -19.48
N PHE A 112 -18.31 -3.08 -19.22
CA PHE A 112 -17.74 -2.99 -17.88
C PHE A 112 -16.35 -2.32 -17.91
N ALA A 113 -16.00 -1.65 -16.81
CA ALA A 113 -14.81 -0.81 -16.72
C ALA A 113 -13.53 -1.58 -16.36
N THR A 114 -13.61 -2.84 -15.92
CA THR A 114 -12.43 -3.61 -15.50
C THR A 114 -12.63 -5.10 -15.77
N TRP A 115 -11.53 -5.79 -16.07
CA TRP A 115 -11.50 -7.24 -16.13
C TRP A 115 -11.58 -7.85 -14.73
N SER A 116 -12.43 -8.85 -14.54
CA SER A 116 -12.22 -9.90 -13.53
C SER A 116 -11.61 -11.12 -14.22
N LEU A 117 -11.07 -12.07 -13.46
CA LEU A 117 -10.57 -13.32 -14.07
C LEU A 117 -11.64 -14.07 -14.83
N SER A 118 -12.90 -14.10 -14.33
CA SER A 118 -14.00 -14.75 -15.05
C SER A 118 -14.34 -14.03 -16.33
N LYS A 119 -14.58 -12.73 -16.28
CA LYS A 119 -14.88 -11.93 -17.49
C LYS A 119 -13.81 -12.06 -18.57
N LEU A 120 -12.53 -12.01 -18.14
CA LEU A 120 -11.42 -12.16 -19.08
C LEU A 120 -11.35 -13.59 -19.65
N ALA A 121 -11.57 -14.63 -18.83
CA ALA A 121 -11.61 -16.00 -19.31
C ALA A 121 -12.74 -16.22 -20.32
N ASP A 122 -13.94 -15.75 -19.98
CA ASP A 122 -15.11 -15.84 -20.87
C ASP A 122 -14.87 -15.12 -22.20
N TYR A 123 -14.26 -13.95 -22.15
CA TYR A 123 -13.96 -13.15 -23.34
C TYR A 123 -12.93 -13.80 -24.25
N VAL A 124 -11.80 -14.28 -23.72
CA VAL A 124 -10.75 -14.91 -24.56
C VAL A 124 -11.23 -16.25 -25.18
N VAL A 125 -12.20 -16.91 -24.56
CA VAL A 125 -12.85 -18.08 -25.14
C VAL A 125 -13.85 -17.65 -26.22
N ALA A 126 -14.68 -16.65 -25.98
CA ALA A 126 -15.65 -16.15 -26.94
C ALA A 126 -14.99 -15.62 -28.22
N GLU A 127 -13.86 -14.93 -28.10
CA GLU A 127 -13.06 -14.45 -29.24
C GLU A 127 -12.23 -15.56 -29.92
N GLY A 128 -12.34 -16.81 -29.46
CA GLY A 128 -11.63 -17.94 -30.06
C GLY A 128 -10.09 -17.92 -29.87
N VAL A 129 -9.58 -17.08 -29.01
CA VAL A 129 -8.13 -17.03 -28.68
C VAL A 129 -7.69 -18.37 -28.11
N VAL A 130 -8.53 -18.95 -27.28
CA VAL A 130 -8.38 -20.29 -26.71
C VAL A 130 -9.72 -21.03 -26.71
N THR A 131 -9.68 -22.34 -26.72
CA THR A 131 -10.88 -23.18 -26.65
C THR A 131 -11.45 -23.28 -25.23
N ASP A 132 -10.57 -23.25 -24.24
CA ASP A 132 -10.92 -23.29 -22.82
C ASP A 132 -9.73 -22.77 -21.98
N ILE A 133 -10.04 -22.13 -20.88
CA ILE A 133 -9.04 -21.72 -19.88
C ILE A 133 -9.67 -21.60 -18.49
N SER A 134 -9.14 -22.31 -17.52
CA SER A 134 -9.57 -22.15 -16.13
C SER A 134 -9.09 -20.81 -15.54
N HIS A 135 -9.85 -20.25 -14.59
CA HIS A 135 -9.47 -19.00 -13.91
C HIS A 135 -8.08 -19.08 -13.28
N GLU A 136 -7.72 -20.22 -12.67
CA GLU A 136 -6.39 -20.38 -12.08
C GLU A 136 -5.31 -20.56 -13.15
N GLY A 137 -5.61 -21.21 -14.25
CA GLY A 137 -4.72 -21.31 -15.42
C GLY A 137 -4.44 -19.92 -16.01
N LEU A 138 -5.48 -19.11 -16.21
CA LEU A 138 -5.38 -17.74 -16.66
C LEU A 138 -4.57 -16.86 -15.69
N ARG A 139 -4.85 -16.95 -14.39
CA ARG A 139 -4.11 -16.21 -13.36
C ARG A 139 -2.63 -16.54 -13.37
N ARG A 140 -2.28 -17.83 -13.49
CA ARG A 140 -0.90 -18.28 -13.56
C ARG A 140 -0.21 -17.81 -14.83
N LEU A 141 -0.87 -17.92 -15.99
CA LEU A 141 -0.37 -17.44 -17.27
C LEU A 141 -0.05 -15.95 -17.21
N LEU A 142 -1.00 -15.13 -16.77
CA LEU A 142 -0.80 -13.67 -16.66
C LEU A 142 0.36 -13.32 -15.73
N ARG A 143 0.49 -14.04 -14.62
CA ARG A 143 1.59 -13.83 -13.66
C ARG A 143 2.95 -14.19 -14.26
N GLU A 144 3.05 -15.26 -15.03
CA GLU A 144 4.24 -15.64 -15.78
C GLU A 144 4.61 -14.60 -16.85
N GLU A 145 3.59 -14.00 -17.50
CA GLU A 145 3.76 -12.90 -18.44
C GLU A 145 4.02 -11.53 -17.78
N GLY A 146 4.17 -11.47 -16.46
CA GLY A 146 4.44 -10.24 -15.73
C GLY A 146 3.21 -9.38 -15.44
N VAL A 147 2.00 -9.86 -15.72
CA VAL A 147 0.74 -9.16 -15.44
C VAL A 147 0.16 -9.62 -14.11
N ARG A 148 -0.24 -8.66 -13.26
CA ARG A 148 -0.87 -8.93 -11.97
C ARG A 148 -2.13 -8.10 -11.82
N PHE A 149 -3.15 -8.69 -11.21
CA PHE A 149 -4.34 -7.95 -10.81
C PHE A 149 -3.96 -7.00 -9.65
N GLN A 150 -4.10 -5.69 -9.88
CA GLN A 150 -3.71 -4.65 -8.93
C GLN A 150 -4.88 -3.71 -8.69
N ALA A 151 -4.94 -3.16 -7.47
CA ALA A 151 -5.87 -2.08 -7.19
C ALA A 151 -5.51 -0.84 -8.02
N VAL A 152 -6.52 -0.23 -8.63
CA VAL A 152 -6.37 1.07 -9.30
C VAL A 152 -5.94 2.09 -8.25
N ARG A 153 -4.83 2.76 -8.49
CA ARG A 153 -4.34 3.83 -7.64
C ARG A 153 -4.78 5.17 -8.20
N THR A 154 -5.46 5.95 -7.37
CA THR A 154 -5.72 7.36 -7.68
C THR A 154 -4.48 8.18 -7.34
N TRP A 155 -4.17 9.16 -8.15
CA TRP A 155 -3.16 10.17 -7.87
C TRP A 155 -3.84 11.52 -7.70
N LYS A 156 -3.25 12.35 -6.87
CA LYS A 156 -3.82 13.65 -6.54
C LYS A 156 -3.10 14.71 -7.38
N ARG A 157 -3.86 15.57 -8.02
CA ARG A 157 -3.34 16.71 -8.80
C ARG A 157 -4.14 17.95 -8.45
N SER A 158 -3.44 19.04 -8.22
CA SER A 158 -4.01 20.36 -8.12
C SER A 158 -3.93 21.08 -9.47
N ASN A 159 -4.95 21.87 -9.78
CA ASN A 159 -4.97 22.79 -10.90
C ASN A 159 -4.84 24.26 -10.44
N ASP A 160 -4.44 24.49 -9.20
CA ASP A 160 -4.21 25.84 -8.68
C ASP A 160 -3.01 26.47 -9.38
N PRO A 161 -3.14 27.64 -10.02
CA PRO A 161 -2.01 28.31 -10.66
C PRO A 161 -0.94 28.73 -9.66
N ASN A 162 -1.29 28.89 -8.37
CA ASN A 162 -0.39 29.21 -7.27
C ASN A 162 -0.07 28.00 -6.41
N PHE A 163 -0.04 26.79 -7.01
CA PHE A 163 0.15 25.55 -6.26
C PHE A 163 1.48 25.55 -5.50
N GLU A 164 2.58 25.83 -6.18
CA GLU A 164 3.91 25.74 -5.58
C GLU A 164 4.10 26.74 -4.42
N PRO A 165 3.82 28.05 -4.57
CA PRO A 165 3.97 28.98 -3.46
C PRO A 165 3.12 28.65 -2.23
N LYS A 166 1.87 28.18 -2.45
CA LYS A 166 0.99 27.78 -1.34
C LYS A 166 1.47 26.50 -0.66
N ARG A 167 1.90 25.50 -1.45
CA ARG A 167 2.49 24.26 -0.92
C ARG A 167 3.72 24.56 -0.09
N ASP A 168 4.65 25.35 -0.64
CA ASP A 168 5.93 25.65 -0.02
C ASP A 168 5.73 26.41 1.30
N ARG A 169 4.77 27.36 1.33
CA ARG A 169 4.41 28.04 2.59
C ARG A 169 3.85 27.08 3.63
N ILE A 170 3.00 26.12 3.24
CA ILE A 170 2.44 25.14 4.17
C ILE A 170 3.53 24.19 4.70
N VAL A 171 4.44 23.74 3.82
CA VAL A 171 5.58 22.90 4.23
C VAL A 171 6.48 23.64 5.20
N GLU A 172 6.87 24.89 4.88
CA GLU A 172 7.63 25.74 5.78
C GLU A 172 6.98 25.89 7.17
N LEU A 173 5.66 26.13 7.19
CA LEU A 173 4.94 26.22 8.46
C LEU A 173 5.00 24.92 9.26
N TYR A 174 4.91 23.77 8.60
CA TYR A 174 5.03 22.47 9.29
C TYR A 174 6.43 22.24 9.84
N ASP A 175 7.46 22.61 9.10
CA ASP A 175 8.85 22.51 9.55
C ASP A 175 9.08 23.41 10.78
N LEU A 176 8.58 24.64 10.76
CA LEU A 176 8.64 25.57 11.89
C LEU A 176 7.88 25.04 13.13
N ALA A 177 6.73 24.39 12.92
CA ALA A 177 5.96 23.78 14.01
C ALA A 177 6.70 22.58 14.64
N GLU A 178 7.34 21.75 13.82
CA GLU A 178 8.14 20.61 14.29
C GLU A 178 9.41 21.04 15.05
N GLN A 179 9.95 22.21 14.70
CA GLN A 179 11.08 22.84 15.40
C GLN A 179 10.64 23.60 16.68
N GLY A 180 9.34 23.80 16.87
CA GLY A 180 8.80 24.57 18.01
C GLY A 180 8.89 26.08 17.82
N GLU A 181 9.16 26.56 16.61
CA GLU A 181 9.33 27.98 16.28
C GLU A 181 8.03 28.69 15.90
N ALA A 182 6.99 27.91 15.54
CA ALA A 182 5.66 28.43 15.21
C ALA A 182 4.54 27.56 15.77
N VAL A 183 3.40 28.19 16.08
CA VAL A 183 2.16 27.50 16.43
C VAL A 183 1.32 27.35 15.16
N VAL A 184 1.21 26.14 14.64
CA VAL A 184 0.49 25.82 13.40
C VAL A 184 -0.72 24.94 13.69
N ILE A 185 -1.88 25.45 13.33
CA ILE A 185 -3.17 24.82 13.57
C ILE A 185 -3.83 24.47 12.24
N CYS A 186 -4.02 23.18 11.97
CA CYS A 186 -4.80 22.71 10.82
C CYS A 186 -6.28 22.69 11.16
N LEU A 187 -7.12 23.35 10.36
CA LEU A 187 -8.56 23.42 10.57
C LEU A 187 -9.31 22.77 9.41
N ASP A 188 -10.42 22.08 9.73
CA ASP A 188 -11.36 21.53 8.74
C ASP A 188 -12.63 21.01 9.40
N GLU A 189 -13.65 20.63 8.60
CA GLU A 189 -14.89 20.03 9.06
C GLU A 189 -15.03 18.57 8.67
N PHE A 190 -15.30 17.75 9.67
CA PHE A 190 -15.66 16.36 9.47
C PHE A 190 -17.18 16.18 9.47
N GLY A 191 -17.72 15.66 8.38
CA GLY A 191 -19.15 15.42 8.26
C GLY A 191 -19.61 15.22 6.82
N PRO A 192 -20.93 15.04 6.60
CA PRO A 192 -22.02 15.12 7.57
C PRO A 192 -22.04 13.94 8.56
N LEU A 193 -22.23 14.25 9.84
CA LEU A 193 -22.46 13.26 10.89
C LEU A 193 -23.94 12.89 10.91
N ASN A 194 -24.28 11.83 10.20
CA ASN A 194 -25.63 11.26 10.17
C ASN A 194 -25.84 10.25 11.29
N LEU A 195 -27.09 10.10 11.75
CA LEU A 195 -27.52 8.98 12.60
C LEU A 195 -27.91 7.79 11.70
N GLN A 196 -26.93 7.18 11.12
CA GLN A 196 -27.07 5.98 10.29
C GLN A 196 -26.06 4.94 10.71
N PRO A 197 -26.33 3.64 10.48
CA PRO A 197 -25.36 2.61 10.70
C PRO A 197 -24.10 2.90 9.89
N GLN A 198 -22.96 2.93 10.56
CA GLN A 198 -21.67 3.15 9.91
C GLN A 198 -21.09 1.78 9.55
N PRO A 199 -20.84 1.49 8.26
CA PRO A 199 -20.25 0.23 7.84
C PRO A 199 -18.81 0.09 8.37
N GLY A 200 -18.28 -1.14 8.31
CA GLY A 200 -16.93 -1.45 8.79
C GLY A 200 -16.90 -1.82 10.27
N GLY A 201 -15.72 -1.78 10.84
CA GLY A 201 -15.46 -2.28 12.17
C GLY A 201 -15.41 -3.81 12.25
N ARG A 202 -14.79 -4.30 13.30
CA ARG A 202 -14.76 -5.72 13.67
C ARG A 202 -15.07 -5.85 15.15
N SER A 203 -15.85 -6.87 15.53
CA SER A 203 -16.15 -7.12 16.94
C SER A 203 -16.03 -8.61 17.24
N TRP A 204 -15.66 -8.90 18.47
CA TRP A 204 -15.75 -10.26 18.99
C TRP A 204 -17.22 -10.66 19.11
N ALA A 205 -17.57 -11.83 18.60
CA ALA A 205 -18.89 -12.40 18.66
C ALA A 205 -18.80 -13.94 18.75
N PRO A 206 -19.80 -14.64 19.31
CA PRO A 206 -19.84 -16.07 19.26
C PRO A 206 -19.79 -16.59 17.83
N ARG A 207 -19.13 -17.75 17.62
CA ARG A 207 -19.06 -18.39 16.30
C ARG A 207 -20.48 -18.57 15.74
N ALA A 208 -20.65 -18.31 14.43
CA ALA A 208 -21.91 -18.33 13.72
C ALA A 208 -22.98 -17.31 14.15
N LYS A 209 -22.65 -16.39 15.09
CA LYS A 209 -23.55 -15.29 15.51
C LYS A 209 -22.84 -13.94 15.37
N PRO A 210 -22.49 -13.50 14.16
CA PRO A 210 -21.82 -12.21 13.96
C PRO A 210 -22.72 -11.07 14.44
N ARG A 211 -22.11 -10.03 15.02
CA ARG A 211 -22.83 -8.79 15.34
C ARG A 211 -23.41 -8.21 14.06
N ARG A 212 -24.70 -7.90 14.09
CA ARG A 212 -25.40 -7.26 12.97
C ARG A 212 -25.86 -5.88 13.40
N ILE A 213 -25.78 -4.94 12.48
CA ILE A 213 -26.40 -3.62 12.59
C ILE A 213 -27.44 -3.50 11.48
N ARG A 214 -28.45 -2.64 11.67
CA ARG A 214 -29.50 -2.43 10.66
C ARG A 214 -28.87 -1.86 9.38
N ALA A 215 -29.37 -2.26 8.23
CA ALA A 215 -28.96 -1.71 6.92
C ALA A 215 -29.78 -0.47 6.56
N THR A 216 -31.05 -0.43 7.00
CA THR A 216 -31.97 0.67 6.75
C THR A 216 -31.83 1.78 7.77
N TYR A 217 -31.96 3.02 7.35
CA TYR A 217 -31.94 4.19 8.21
C TYR A 217 -32.92 5.26 7.71
N THR A 218 -33.34 6.10 8.64
CA THR A 218 -34.05 7.33 8.37
C THR A 218 -33.26 8.51 8.88
N ARG A 219 -33.57 9.74 8.44
CA ARG A 219 -32.87 10.96 8.85
C ARG A 219 -33.77 11.95 9.63
N PRO A 220 -34.55 11.51 10.62
CA PRO A 220 -35.49 12.38 11.31
C PRO A 220 -34.81 13.47 12.16
N HIS A 221 -33.55 13.27 12.52
CA HIS A 221 -32.83 14.15 13.44
C HIS A 221 -31.88 15.14 12.74
N GLY A 222 -31.92 15.19 11.40
CA GLY A 222 -31.00 16.00 10.60
C GLY A 222 -29.54 15.54 10.71
N ILE A 223 -28.61 16.44 10.46
CA ILE A 223 -27.16 16.17 10.47
C ILE A 223 -26.44 17.06 11.48
N ARG A 224 -25.21 16.66 11.82
CA ARG A 224 -24.24 17.49 12.56
C ARG A 224 -22.93 17.57 11.79
N HIS A 225 -22.08 18.49 12.18
CA HIS A 225 -20.74 18.66 11.66
C HIS A 225 -19.77 18.79 12.84
N LEU A 226 -18.61 18.19 12.76
CA LEU A 226 -17.51 18.39 13.68
C LEU A 226 -16.58 19.43 13.06
N ILE A 227 -16.54 20.66 13.59
CA ILE A 227 -15.51 21.64 13.25
C ILE A 227 -14.31 21.31 14.12
N SER A 228 -13.14 21.11 13.53
CA SER A 228 -11.98 20.57 14.20
C SER A 228 -10.74 21.42 13.95
N ALA A 229 -9.81 21.36 14.90
CA ALA A 229 -8.49 21.92 14.80
C ALA A 229 -7.44 20.93 15.30
N TYR A 230 -6.33 20.83 14.61
CA TYR A 230 -5.20 20.02 14.99
C TYR A 230 -3.96 20.89 15.15
N ASP A 231 -3.46 21.02 16.37
CA ASP A 231 -2.19 21.66 16.67
C ASP A 231 -1.06 20.69 16.31
N VAL A 232 -0.26 21.07 15.32
CA VAL A 232 0.80 20.22 14.77
C VAL A 232 1.95 20.04 15.77
N GLY A 233 2.38 21.13 16.40
CA GLY A 233 3.51 21.11 17.33
C GLY A 233 3.17 20.43 18.67
N ALA A 234 1.99 20.69 19.20
CA ALA A 234 1.54 20.07 20.46
C ALA A 234 0.91 18.68 20.27
N ASP A 235 0.72 18.22 19.05
CA ASP A 235 0.01 16.96 18.69
C ASP A 235 -1.35 16.86 19.38
N ARG A 236 -2.17 17.92 19.32
CA ARG A 236 -3.48 17.99 19.99
C ARG A 236 -4.61 18.23 19.02
N LEU A 237 -5.67 17.46 19.17
CA LEU A 237 -6.92 17.57 18.43
C LEU A 237 -7.99 18.28 19.27
N TYR A 238 -8.68 19.24 18.68
CA TYR A 238 -9.80 19.96 19.24
C TYR A 238 -11.02 19.79 18.34
N GLY A 239 -12.23 19.94 18.89
CA GLY A 239 -13.42 19.84 18.04
C GLY A 239 -14.72 20.22 18.71
N HIS A 240 -15.55 20.96 17.98
CA HIS A 240 -16.91 21.33 18.36
C HIS A 240 -17.93 20.76 17.40
N ILE A 241 -18.95 20.10 17.93
CA ILE A 241 -20.04 19.54 17.12
C ILE A 241 -21.15 20.58 16.99
N LYS A 242 -21.45 20.97 15.76
CA LYS A 242 -22.41 22.02 15.41
C LYS A 242 -23.53 21.48 14.50
N LYS A 243 -24.68 22.14 14.47
CA LYS A 243 -25.77 21.84 13.55
C LYS A 243 -25.47 22.30 12.12
N ARG A 244 -24.70 23.35 11.99
CA ARG A 244 -24.27 23.96 10.72
C ARG A 244 -22.77 24.09 10.68
N LYS A 245 -22.22 24.22 9.48
CA LYS A 245 -20.82 24.51 9.21
C LYS A 245 -20.68 25.80 8.40
N GLY A 246 -21.35 26.85 8.87
CA GLY A 246 -21.32 28.17 8.26
C GLY A 246 -20.18 29.03 8.80
N ARG A 247 -20.04 30.23 8.22
CA ARG A 247 -19.01 31.19 8.62
C ARG A 247 -19.11 31.58 10.10
N VAL A 248 -20.33 31.71 10.63
CA VAL A 248 -20.53 32.07 12.04
C VAL A 248 -19.95 31.01 12.97
N GLU A 249 -20.31 29.76 12.72
CA GLU A 249 -19.80 28.63 13.51
C GLU A 249 -18.29 28.44 13.37
N PHE A 250 -17.74 28.71 12.18
CA PHE A 250 -16.31 28.66 11.93
C PHE A 250 -15.56 29.76 12.71
N VAL A 251 -15.98 31.03 12.60
CA VAL A 251 -15.34 32.14 13.33
C VAL A 251 -15.50 31.96 14.85
N GLU A 252 -16.64 31.48 15.34
CA GLU A 252 -16.81 31.11 16.76
C GLU A 252 -15.78 30.07 17.20
N PHE A 253 -15.53 29.05 16.37
CA PHE A 253 -14.53 28.04 16.65
C PHE A 253 -13.09 28.59 16.58
N CYS A 254 -12.80 29.45 15.63
CA CYS A 254 -11.53 30.17 15.54
C CYS A 254 -11.24 31.00 16.80
N ARG A 255 -12.27 31.71 17.35
CA ARG A 255 -12.14 32.45 18.60
C ARG A 255 -11.80 31.51 19.77
N TYR A 256 -12.46 30.35 19.83
CA TYR A 256 -12.16 29.35 20.84
C TYR A 256 -10.69 28.87 20.71
N ILE A 257 -10.21 28.51 19.52
CA ILE A 257 -8.81 28.12 19.32
C ILE A 257 -7.85 29.25 19.71
N ARG A 258 -8.13 30.48 19.28
CA ARG A 258 -7.32 31.67 19.65
C ARG A 258 -7.21 31.84 21.18
N SER A 259 -8.30 31.60 21.92
CA SER A 259 -8.31 31.77 23.38
C SER A 259 -7.47 30.75 24.16
N LEU A 260 -6.98 29.71 23.49
CA LEU A 260 -6.12 28.68 24.10
C LEU A 260 -4.62 29.09 24.15
N TYR A 261 -4.27 30.20 23.47
CA TYR A 261 -2.89 30.67 23.35
C TYR A 261 -2.77 32.13 23.78
N PRO A 262 -1.60 32.57 24.28
CA PRO A 262 -1.33 33.96 24.59
C PRO A 262 -1.51 34.85 23.35
N PRO A 263 -2.07 36.08 23.49
CA PRO A 263 -2.37 36.95 22.37
C PRO A 263 -1.14 37.41 21.58
N GLU A 264 0.02 37.49 22.21
CA GLU A 264 1.30 37.82 21.60
C GLU A 264 1.85 36.75 20.67
N ILE A 265 1.46 35.49 20.86
CA ILE A 265 1.86 34.38 20.00
C ILE A 265 1.05 34.44 18.71
N ARG A 266 1.74 34.52 17.58
CA ARG A 266 1.12 34.41 16.27
C ARG A 266 0.69 32.97 15.99
N LEU A 267 -0.56 32.78 15.59
CA LEU A 267 -1.05 31.49 15.14
C LEU A 267 -1.07 31.43 13.61
N HIS A 268 -0.73 30.28 13.07
CA HIS A 268 -0.80 30.02 11.64
C HIS A 268 -1.89 28.97 11.39
N PHE A 269 -2.97 29.37 10.73
CA PHE A 269 -4.10 28.48 10.43
C PHE A 269 -3.97 27.91 9.02
N VAL A 270 -3.77 26.60 8.90
CA VAL A 270 -3.83 25.89 7.63
C VAL A 270 -5.24 25.40 7.41
N LEU A 271 -5.87 25.82 6.30
CA LEU A 271 -7.27 25.55 6.00
C LEU A 271 -7.50 25.40 4.49
N ASP A 272 -8.58 24.76 4.11
CA ASP A 272 -9.00 24.64 2.72
C ASP A 272 -9.75 25.87 2.22
N ASN A 273 -10.12 25.87 0.93
CA ASN A 273 -10.86 26.95 0.30
C ASN A 273 -12.38 26.82 0.43
N PHE A 274 -12.88 26.19 1.48
CA PHE A 274 -14.33 26.12 1.72
C PHE A 274 -14.90 27.54 1.91
N SER A 275 -16.10 27.78 1.38
CA SER A 275 -16.69 29.13 1.35
C SER A 275 -16.89 29.77 2.73
N ALA A 276 -17.04 28.98 3.79
CA ALA A 276 -17.11 29.46 5.16
C ALA A 276 -15.79 30.02 5.67
N HIS A 277 -14.65 29.54 5.15
CA HIS A 277 -13.30 29.98 5.50
C HIS A 277 -12.87 31.24 4.75
N LEU A 278 -13.55 31.54 3.65
CA LEU A 278 -13.25 32.68 2.79
C LEU A 278 -14.12 33.90 3.18
N GLY A 279 -13.67 35.07 2.81
CA GLY A 279 -14.42 36.31 2.93
C GLY A 279 -13.78 37.32 3.88
N GLU A 280 -14.21 38.56 3.72
CA GLU A 280 -13.63 39.72 4.43
C GLU A 280 -13.74 39.59 5.96
N GLN A 281 -14.89 39.11 6.47
CA GLN A 281 -15.10 38.94 7.90
C GLN A 281 -14.06 37.99 8.54
N VAL A 282 -13.68 36.91 7.84
CA VAL A 282 -12.69 35.94 8.35
C VAL A 282 -11.29 36.56 8.32
N ARG A 283 -10.96 37.25 7.22
CA ARG A 283 -9.66 37.94 7.09
C ARG A 283 -9.49 39.04 8.11
N ALA A 284 -10.50 39.91 8.25
CA ALA A 284 -10.48 40.99 9.23
C ALA A 284 -10.35 40.46 10.67
N TRP A 285 -11.07 39.40 10.99
CA TRP A 285 -10.95 38.73 12.29
C TRP A 285 -9.53 38.17 12.50
N ALA A 286 -8.96 37.49 11.52
CA ALA A 286 -7.63 36.92 11.60
C ALA A 286 -6.56 37.99 11.84
N THR A 287 -6.59 39.07 11.07
CA THR A 287 -5.70 40.20 11.22
C THR A 287 -5.78 40.82 12.62
N ALA A 288 -7.00 41.05 13.12
CA ALA A 288 -7.25 41.64 14.44
C ALA A 288 -6.81 40.75 15.61
N ASN A 289 -6.61 39.44 15.37
CA ASN A 289 -6.30 38.47 16.41
C ASN A 289 -4.93 37.81 16.28
N ASN A 290 -4.00 38.40 15.53
CA ASN A 290 -2.65 37.90 15.30
C ASN A 290 -2.65 36.47 14.71
N VAL A 291 -3.48 36.25 13.68
CA VAL A 291 -3.62 34.96 12.99
C VAL A 291 -3.26 35.13 11.51
N GLU A 292 -2.39 34.26 11.00
CA GLU A 292 -2.13 34.11 9.57
C GLU A 292 -3.04 32.99 9.02
N LEU A 293 -3.65 33.23 7.86
CA LEU A 293 -4.45 32.23 7.15
C LEU A 293 -3.64 31.67 5.96
N ALA A 294 -3.22 30.42 6.05
CA ALA A 294 -2.51 29.70 5.00
C ALA A 294 -3.48 28.75 4.30
N TYR A 295 -3.98 29.16 3.13
CA TYR A 295 -4.92 28.35 2.37
C TYR A 295 -4.21 27.27 1.55
N THR A 296 -4.72 26.03 1.60
CA THR A 296 -4.24 24.96 0.71
C THR A 296 -4.50 25.33 -0.76
N PRO A 297 -3.71 24.83 -1.71
CA PRO A 297 -4.05 24.94 -3.12
C PRO A 297 -5.41 24.31 -3.42
N PHE A 298 -6.07 24.72 -4.48
CA PHE A 298 -7.33 24.11 -4.91
C PHE A 298 -7.15 22.60 -5.13
N TYR A 299 -8.13 21.82 -4.67
CA TYR A 299 -8.11 20.35 -4.74
C TYR A 299 -6.89 19.69 -4.04
N ALA A 300 -6.24 20.37 -3.13
CA ALA A 300 -5.09 19.87 -2.40
C ALA A 300 -5.33 19.77 -0.87
N SER A 301 -6.53 19.35 -0.45
CA SER A 301 -6.85 19.13 0.96
C SER A 301 -5.91 18.14 1.65
N TRP A 302 -5.26 17.26 0.88
CA TRP A 302 -4.26 16.33 1.44
C TRP A 302 -3.03 17.00 2.05
N LEU A 303 -2.79 18.27 1.76
CA LEU A 303 -1.76 19.06 2.44
C LEU A 303 -2.19 19.49 3.84
N ASN A 304 -3.49 19.40 4.18
CA ASN A 304 -3.99 19.69 5.50
C ASN A 304 -3.87 18.47 6.40
N ARG A 305 -2.93 18.48 7.35
CA ARG A 305 -2.63 17.35 8.25
C ARG A 305 -3.82 16.89 9.11
N ILE A 306 -4.87 17.68 9.26
CA ILE A 306 -6.07 17.29 10.00
C ILE A 306 -6.85 16.15 9.33
N GLU A 307 -6.75 15.99 8.01
CA GLU A 307 -7.41 14.90 7.28
C GLU A 307 -7.01 13.52 7.80
N ALA A 308 -5.75 13.38 8.21
CA ALA A 308 -5.26 12.15 8.83
C ALA A 308 -5.95 11.85 10.17
N GLN A 309 -6.28 12.90 10.94
CA GLN A 309 -7.01 12.78 12.21
C GLN A 309 -8.45 12.30 11.98
N PHE A 310 -9.10 12.72 10.91
CA PHE A 310 -10.44 12.26 10.54
C PHE A 310 -10.47 10.77 10.16
N ARG A 311 -9.43 10.29 9.52
CA ARG A 311 -9.29 8.85 9.24
C ARG A 311 -9.19 8.04 10.54
N ALA A 312 -8.39 8.51 11.49
CA ALA A 312 -8.25 7.89 12.79
C ALA A 312 -9.55 7.95 13.60
N LEU A 313 -10.25 9.11 13.62
CA LEU A 313 -11.57 9.26 14.25
C LEU A 313 -12.58 8.26 13.68
N ARG A 314 -12.65 8.12 12.36
CA ARG A 314 -13.55 7.16 11.72
C ARG A 314 -13.24 5.73 12.14
N TYR A 315 -11.97 5.34 12.13
CA TYR A 315 -11.55 4.00 12.49
C TYR A 315 -11.83 3.64 13.95
N PHE A 316 -11.46 4.52 14.88
CA PHE A 316 -11.55 4.21 16.33
C PHE A 316 -12.94 4.43 16.91
N THR A 317 -13.77 5.28 16.30
CA THR A 317 -14.96 5.82 16.96
C THR A 317 -16.25 5.57 16.19
N LEU A 318 -16.23 5.68 14.86
CA LEU A 318 -17.46 5.63 14.08
C LEU A 318 -17.69 4.29 13.38
N ALA A 319 -16.64 3.62 12.91
CA ALA A 319 -16.77 2.37 12.18
C ALA A 319 -17.50 1.29 13.01
N GLY A 320 -18.53 0.68 12.44
CA GLY A 320 -19.33 -0.36 13.08
C GLY A 320 -20.31 0.14 14.16
N THR A 321 -20.61 1.44 14.18
CA THR A 321 -21.56 2.02 15.15
C THR A 321 -22.94 2.30 14.53
N ASP A 322 -23.95 2.30 15.38
CA ASP A 322 -25.33 2.77 15.09
C ASP A 322 -25.81 3.53 16.32
N HIS A 323 -25.80 4.86 16.26
CA HIS A 323 -26.11 5.71 17.40
C HIS A 323 -27.60 6.03 17.45
N PRO A 324 -28.23 5.98 18.64
CA PRO A 324 -29.64 6.32 18.80
C PRO A 324 -29.94 7.81 18.58
N ASP A 325 -29.00 8.68 18.92
CA ASP A 325 -29.13 10.13 18.86
C ASP A 325 -27.80 10.86 18.68
N HIS A 326 -27.86 12.14 18.30
CA HIS A 326 -26.68 12.98 18.14
C HIS A 326 -25.94 13.30 19.45
N ALA A 327 -26.61 13.28 20.58
CA ALA A 327 -25.96 13.53 21.87
C ALA A 327 -25.03 12.38 22.23
N THR A 328 -25.48 11.14 22.00
CA THR A 328 -24.67 9.94 22.18
C THR A 328 -23.49 9.89 21.21
N GLN A 329 -23.72 10.20 19.93
CA GLN A 329 -22.64 10.29 18.94
C GLN A 329 -21.62 11.38 19.33
N ALA A 330 -22.08 12.56 19.72
CA ALA A 330 -21.24 13.68 20.12
C ALA A 330 -20.40 13.35 21.38
N ARG A 331 -21.00 12.66 22.36
CA ARG A 331 -20.31 12.22 23.57
C ARG A 331 -19.19 11.24 23.24
N LEU A 332 -19.41 10.30 22.33
CA LEU A 332 -18.40 9.35 21.90
C LEU A 332 -17.24 10.06 21.18
N ILE A 333 -17.53 10.99 20.27
CA ILE A 333 -16.50 11.77 19.56
C ILE A 333 -15.66 12.60 20.56
N ARG A 334 -16.28 13.28 21.53
CA ARG A 334 -15.53 14.03 22.57
C ARG A 334 -14.65 13.12 23.42
N ARG A 335 -15.14 11.94 23.79
CA ARG A 335 -14.34 10.93 24.51
C ARG A 335 -13.16 10.44 23.67
N TYR A 336 -13.35 10.27 22.38
CA TYR A 336 -12.26 9.93 21.47
C TYR A 336 -11.21 11.04 21.41
N ILE A 337 -11.61 12.30 21.23
CA ILE A 337 -10.66 13.43 21.22
C ILE A 337 -9.84 13.46 22.50
N ALA A 338 -10.50 13.33 23.66
CA ALA A 338 -9.82 13.28 24.95
C ALA A 338 -8.89 12.07 25.09
N TRP A 339 -9.30 10.89 24.60
CA TRP A 339 -8.46 9.69 24.60
C TRP A 339 -7.27 9.85 23.65
N ARG A 340 -7.51 10.32 22.42
CA ARG A 340 -6.49 10.56 21.39
C ARG A 340 -5.37 11.47 21.92
N ASN A 341 -5.74 12.58 22.54
CA ASN A 341 -4.79 13.55 23.08
C ASN A 341 -3.96 13.04 24.28
N ARG A 342 -4.41 11.99 24.96
CA ARG A 342 -3.66 11.31 26.03
C ARG A 342 -2.85 10.11 25.56
N ASN A 343 -3.09 9.64 24.33
CA ASN A 343 -2.50 8.41 23.79
C ASN A 343 -1.81 8.67 22.45
N THR A 344 -1.08 9.77 22.35
CA THR A 344 -0.35 10.17 21.14
C THR A 344 0.67 9.12 20.70
N ASP A 345 1.21 8.35 21.63
CA ASP A 345 2.20 7.29 21.38
C ASP A 345 1.59 5.95 20.97
N ASN A 346 0.27 5.84 20.89
CA ASN A 346 -0.38 4.59 20.50
C ASN A 346 0.06 4.15 19.09
N PRO A 347 0.67 2.93 18.94
CA PRO A 347 1.25 2.51 17.66
C PRO A 347 0.22 2.43 16.53
N ARG A 348 -1.02 2.01 16.84
CA ARG A 348 -2.08 1.91 15.84
C ARG A 348 -2.58 3.27 15.40
N LEU A 349 -2.69 4.22 16.33
CA LEU A 349 -3.04 5.60 16.03
C LEU A 349 -1.98 6.23 15.11
N ARG A 350 -0.71 6.14 15.46
CA ARG A 350 0.42 6.62 14.64
C ARG A 350 0.43 5.99 13.24
N THR A 351 0.25 4.66 13.14
CA THR A 351 0.17 3.99 11.84
C THR A 351 -0.94 4.55 10.96
N LEU A 352 -2.14 4.79 11.51
CA LEU A 352 -3.27 5.32 10.75
C LEU A 352 -3.06 6.77 10.30
N ILE A 353 -2.44 7.60 11.15
CA ILE A 353 -2.14 8.99 10.84
C ILE A 353 -1.04 9.05 9.78
N ASN A 354 0.09 8.37 9.99
CA ASN A 354 1.23 8.41 9.09
C ASN A 354 0.93 7.85 7.69
N THR A 355 0.13 6.77 7.60
CA THR A 355 -0.30 6.22 6.29
C THR A 355 -1.23 7.14 5.52
N ALA A 356 -1.86 8.12 6.18
CA ALA A 356 -2.69 9.11 5.50
C ALA A 356 -1.88 10.31 4.99
N ASN A 357 -0.74 10.59 5.61
CA ASN A 357 0.14 11.72 5.26
C ASN A 357 1.14 11.38 4.14
N VAL A 358 1.20 10.11 3.71
CA VAL A 358 2.01 9.71 2.54
C VAL A 358 1.26 10.10 1.27
N ALA A 359 1.46 11.30 0.81
CA ALA A 359 1.09 11.77 -0.52
C ALA A 359 2.25 12.58 -1.11
#